data_d334ebe53fa42cd8464ffe785ed4bf6b
#
_entry.id   d334ebe53fa42cd8464ffe785ed4bf6b
#
_cell.length_a   1.000
_cell.length_b   1.000
_cell.length_c   1.000
_cell.angle_alpha   90.00
_cell.angle_beta   90.00
_cell.angle_gamma   90.00
#
_symmetry.space_group_name_H-M   'P 1'
#
loop_
_entity.id
_entity.type
_entity.pdbx_description
1 polymer ?
#
loop_
_entity_poly.entity_id
_entity_poly.type
_entity_poly.pdbx_seq_one_letter_code
_entity_poly.pdbx_strand_id
1 'polypeptide(L)'
;HLLYLIIDEYDNFTNVILSEQGKNLFRDLTHASGFYREYFKQFKGMFERIFLMGVSPVTLDDLSSGYNIDWNISVDPHFNMMMGFSETDVREMFGYYQKEGMLKGDIDAMINEMKPWYDNYCFAEASLKTDPRMFNCDMTLYYLRHRVNFDASPKELIDKNIRTDYSKLKMLARLDHENVSGEDRMSTIEEIAAKGEILVNLHTSFPAEKIVETDNFRSLLYYYGLLTMCGTRGDRIVMCIPNNCVREQYFGFLREYYQQRKEVFLPHLKDLIDDMAFDGQWRPLFE
;
A
#
# COMPACT_ATOMS: atom_id res chain seq x y z
N HIS A 1 5.03 5.41 -38.40
CA HIS A 1 4.66 6.03 -37.14
C HIS A 1 5.04 5.06 -36.01
N LEU A 2 5.78 5.55 -35.03
CA LEU A 2 6.10 4.79 -33.80
C LEU A 2 4.90 4.84 -32.88
N LEU A 3 4.41 3.66 -32.45
CA LEU A 3 3.29 3.56 -31.52
C LEU A 3 3.84 3.21 -30.15
N TYR A 4 3.35 3.93 -29.13
CA TYR A 4 3.57 3.63 -27.72
C TYR A 4 2.27 3.10 -27.10
N LEU A 5 2.38 2.09 -26.25
CA LEU A 5 1.25 1.52 -25.51
C LEU A 5 1.45 1.78 -24.03
N ILE A 6 0.45 2.38 -23.40
CA ILE A 6 0.40 2.57 -21.94
C ILE A 6 -0.81 1.80 -21.45
N ILE A 7 -0.61 0.88 -20.51
CA ILE A 7 -1.66 0.09 -19.88
C ILE A 7 -1.64 0.40 -18.38
N ASP A 8 -2.76 0.94 -17.91
CA ASP A 8 -3.02 1.16 -16.50
C ASP A 8 -3.81 -0.02 -15.93
N GLU A 9 -3.57 -0.36 -14.66
CA GLU A 9 -4.22 -1.47 -13.97
C GLU A 9 -4.15 -2.81 -14.73
N TYR A 10 -2.97 -3.12 -15.31
CA TYR A 10 -2.80 -4.35 -16.12
C TYR A 10 -3.15 -5.62 -15.36
N ASP A 11 -3.11 -5.60 -14.04
CA ASP A 11 -3.34 -6.72 -13.12
C ASP A 11 -4.74 -6.71 -12.48
N ASN A 12 -5.57 -5.69 -12.69
CA ASN A 12 -6.86 -5.55 -12.01
C ASN A 12 -7.78 -6.76 -12.27
N PHE A 13 -7.90 -7.17 -13.53
CA PHE A 13 -8.71 -8.32 -13.90
C PHE A 13 -8.24 -9.62 -13.21
N THR A 14 -6.93 -9.87 -13.20
CA THR A 14 -6.36 -11.07 -12.59
C THR A 14 -6.42 -11.04 -11.07
N ASN A 15 -6.30 -9.86 -10.45
CA ASN A 15 -6.45 -9.69 -9.00
C ASN A 15 -7.89 -10.00 -8.54
N VAL A 16 -8.90 -9.58 -9.31
CA VAL A 16 -10.31 -9.90 -9.03
C VAL A 16 -10.52 -11.42 -9.11
N ILE A 17 -10.03 -12.07 -10.15
CA ILE A 17 -10.16 -13.53 -10.29
C ILE A 17 -9.45 -14.26 -9.15
N LEU A 18 -8.24 -13.85 -8.79
CA LEU A 18 -7.48 -14.48 -7.72
C LEU A 18 -8.21 -14.35 -6.36
N SER A 19 -8.86 -13.23 -6.12
CA SER A 19 -9.57 -12.97 -4.87
C SER A 19 -10.94 -13.63 -4.77
N GLU A 20 -11.68 -13.73 -5.89
CA GLU A 20 -13.07 -14.19 -5.90
C GLU A 20 -13.25 -15.65 -6.35
N GLN A 21 -12.47 -16.08 -7.33
CA GLN A 21 -12.65 -17.37 -8.00
C GLN A 21 -11.49 -18.36 -7.79
N GLY A 22 -10.45 -17.92 -7.09
CA GLY A 22 -9.36 -18.76 -6.65
C GLY A 22 -8.27 -19.03 -7.68
N LYS A 23 -7.22 -19.69 -7.20
CA LYS A 23 -5.95 -19.91 -7.92
C LYS A 23 -6.09 -20.71 -9.21
N ASN A 24 -7.04 -21.65 -9.29
CA ASN A 24 -7.16 -22.51 -10.44
C ASN A 24 -7.56 -21.73 -11.70
N LEU A 25 -8.60 -20.89 -11.60
CA LEU A 25 -9.02 -20.04 -12.72
C LEU A 25 -7.94 -18.99 -13.05
N PHE A 26 -7.31 -18.39 -12.05
CA PHE A 26 -6.19 -17.48 -12.26
C PHE A 26 -5.10 -18.17 -13.08
N ARG A 27 -4.66 -19.36 -12.67
CA ARG A 27 -3.64 -20.14 -13.36
C ARG A 27 -4.05 -20.45 -14.80
N ASP A 28 -5.27 -20.90 -15.02
CA ASP A 28 -5.76 -21.27 -16.36
C ASP A 28 -5.77 -20.08 -17.33
N LEU A 29 -5.91 -18.87 -16.83
CA LEU A 29 -5.88 -17.64 -17.63
C LEU A 29 -4.48 -17.06 -17.85
N THR A 30 -3.59 -17.19 -16.87
CA THR A 30 -2.26 -16.56 -16.90
C THR A 30 -1.14 -17.50 -17.32
N HIS A 31 -1.27 -18.81 -17.04
CA HIS A 31 -0.20 -19.79 -17.25
C HIS A 31 -0.04 -20.21 -18.71
N ALA A 32 1.16 -20.59 -19.11
CA ALA A 32 1.64 -21.13 -20.39
C ALA A 32 0.82 -20.82 -21.69
N SER A 33 -0.40 -21.30 -21.82
CA SER A 33 -1.33 -21.10 -22.96
C SER A 33 -2.57 -20.32 -22.58
N GLY A 34 -2.59 -19.71 -21.38
CA GLY A 34 -3.72 -18.93 -20.91
C GLY A 34 -3.98 -17.69 -21.76
N PHE A 35 -5.27 -17.34 -21.91
CA PHE A 35 -5.71 -16.22 -22.73
C PHE A 35 -4.99 -14.91 -22.42
N TYR A 36 -4.78 -14.61 -21.15
CA TYR A 36 -4.19 -13.35 -20.71
C TYR A 36 -2.73 -13.21 -21.18
N ARG A 37 -1.95 -14.27 -21.02
CA ARG A 37 -0.56 -14.32 -21.48
C ARG A 37 -0.46 -14.25 -23.01
N GLU A 38 -1.29 -15.01 -23.73
CA GLU A 38 -1.31 -14.95 -25.20
C GLU A 38 -1.73 -13.56 -25.70
N TYR A 39 -2.66 -12.90 -25.03
CA TYR A 39 -3.06 -11.53 -25.35
C TYR A 39 -1.90 -10.54 -25.26
N PHE A 40 -1.15 -10.57 -24.17
CA PHE A 40 0.02 -9.70 -24.00
C PHE A 40 1.15 -10.02 -24.98
N LYS A 41 1.33 -11.27 -25.37
CA LYS A 41 2.33 -11.65 -26.39
C LYS A 41 2.06 -11.03 -27.74
N GLN A 42 0.80 -10.76 -28.09
CA GLN A 42 0.46 -10.10 -29.37
C GLN A 42 1.00 -8.67 -29.44
N PHE A 43 1.25 -8.02 -28.33
CA PHE A 43 1.82 -6.66 -28.31
C PHE A 43 3.30 -6.63 -28.72
N LYS A 44 3.99 -7.78 -28.65
CA LYS A 44 5.39 -7.89 -29.02
C LYS A 44 5.58 -7.62 -30.51
N GLY A 45 6.34 -6.58 -30.82
CA GLY A 45 6.59 -6.15 -32.18
C GLY A 45 5.52 -5.26 -32.81
N MET A 46 4.39 -5.03 -32.14
CA MET A 46 3.37 -4.07 -32.59
C MET A 46 3.66 -2.63 -32.09
N PHE A 47 4.30 -2.52 -30.96
CA PHE A 47 4.59 -1.23 -30.31
C PHE A 47 6.10 -1.04 -30.13
N GLU A 48 6.54 0.20 -30.28
CA GLU A 48 7.94 0.61 -30.06
C GLU A 48 8.32 0.52 -28.58
N ARG A 49 7.40 0.97 -27.72
CA ARG A 49 7.53 0.95 -26.27
C ARG A 49 6.20 0.55 -25.65
N ILE A 50 6.29 -0.20 -24.57
CA ILE A 50 5.14 -0.57 -23.73
C ILE A 50 5.45 -0.15 -22.31
N PHE A 51 4.51 0.55 -21.68
CA PHE A 51 4.59 0.91 -20.27
C PHE A 51 3.38 0.31 -19.56
N LEU A 52 3.64 -0.55 -18.56
CA LEU A 52 2.61 -1.23 -17.77
C LEU A 52 2.60 -0.67 -16.36
N MET A 53 1.44 -0.29 -15.86
CA MET A 53 1.21 0.09 -14.47
C MET A 53 0.22 -0.86 -13.82
N GLY A 54 0.51 -1.25 -12.58
CA GLY A 54 -0.33 -2.13 -11.78
C GLY A 54 0.20 -2.29 -10.38
N VAL A 55 -0.46 -3.08 -9.56
CA VAL A 55 -0.13 -3.23 -8.14
C VAL A 55 0.51 -4.58 -7.84
N SER A 56 0.01 -5.66 -8.45
CA SER A 56 0.39 -7.02 -8.06
C SER A 56 1.59 -7.56 -8.85
N PRO A 57 2.68 -7.95 -8.18
CA PRO A 57 3.81 -8.61 -8.84
C PRO A 57 3.50 -10.05 -9.29
N VAL A 58 2.39 -10.63 -8.84
CA VAL A 58 1.98 -12.00 -9.16
C VAL A 58 1.69 -12.15 -10.65
N THR A 59 0.89 -11.25 -11.20
CA THR A 59 0.55 -11.27 -12.63
C THR A 59 1.77 -10.99 -13.50
N LEU A 60 2.73 -10.19 -13.02
CA LEU A 60 3.94 -9.84 -13.75
C LEU A 60 4.82 -11.07 -14.02
N ASP A 61 4.97 -11.98 -13.04
CA ASP A 61 5.75 -13.21 -13.23
C ASP A 61 5.17 -14.08 -14.35
N ASP A 62 3.86 -14.25 -14.37
CA ASP A 62 3.17 -15.02 -15.40
C ASP A 62 3.26 -14.38 -16.79
N LEU A 63 3.26 -13.06 -16.87
CA LEU A 63 3.41 -12.32 -18.11
C LEU A 63 4.87 -12.32 -18.59
N SER A 64 5.84 -12.09 -17.68
CA SER A 64 7.25 -11.91 -18.00
C SER A 64 7.94 -13.18 -18.48
N SER A 65 7.50 -14.35 -18.04
CA SER A 65 8.05 -15.64 -18.52
C SER A 65 7.90 -15.86 -20.03
N GLY A 66 7.14 -15.01 -20.73
CA GLY A 66 7.06 -14.94 -22.20
C GLY A 66 7.70 -13.70 -22.83
N TYR A 67 8.11 -12.74 -22.01
CA TYR A 67 8.70 -11.46 -22.38
C TYR A 67 10.14 -11.40 -21.82
N ASN A 68 11.11 -11.75 -22.60
CA ASN A 68 12.53 -11.67 -22.19
C ASN A 68 13.09 -10.24 -22.12
N ILE A 69 12.28 -9.19 -21.98
CA ILE A 69 12.72 -7.80 -22.19
C ILE A 69 11.98 -6.77 -21.31
N ASP A 70 11.35 -7.19 -20.21
CA ASP A 70 10.75 -6.23 -19.30
C ASP A 70 11.76 -5.71 -18.28
N TRP A 71 11.80 -4.41 -18.17
CA TRP A 71 12.51 -3.72 -17.13
C TRP A 71 11.54 -3.34 -16.01
N ASN A 72 11.61 -4.05 -14.92
CA ASN A 72 10.83 -3.70 -13.72
C ASN A 72 11.45 -2.48 -13.04
N ILE A 73 10.76 -1.35 -13.12
CA ILE A 73 11.20 -0.08 -12.54
C ILE A 73 10.64 0.19 -11.16
N SER A 74 9.81 -0.70 -10.60
CA SER A 74 9.09 -0.48 -9.33
C SER A 74 10.01 -0.26 -8.14
N VAL A 75 11.22 -0.85 -8.18
CA VAL A 75 12.23 -0.73 -7.11
C VAL A 75 13.53 -0.07 -7.60
N ASP A 76 13.50 0.52 -8.79
CA ASP A 76 14.66 1.23 -9.37
C ASP A 76 14.76 2.63 -8.74
N PRO A 77 15.92 3.01 -8.18
CA PRO A 77 16.09 4.29 -7.50
C PRO A 77 15.89 5.51 -8.40
N HIS A 78 16.08 5.38 -9.73
CA HIS A 78 15.82 6.47 -10.67
C HIS A 78 14.32 6.84 -10.75
N PHE A 79 13.45 5.91 -10.38
CA PHE A 79 11.99 6.09 -10.42
C PHE A 79 11.34 6.20 -9.03
N ASN A 80 12.14 6.24 -7.96
CA ASN A 80 11.62 6.35 -6.59
C ASN A 80 10.69 7.56 -6.41
N MET A 81 10.98 8.67 -7.08
CA MET A 81 10.19 9.91 -7.00
C MET A 81 9.03 9.98 -8.02
N MET A 82 8.80 8.92 -8.78
CA MET A 82 7.70 8.87 -9.74
C MET A 82 6.33 8.64 -9.08
N MET A 83 6.34 7.98 -7.92
CA MET A 83 5.14 7.56 -7.20
C MET A 83 5.01 8.36 -5.90
N GLY A 84 4.28 9.48 -5.93
CA GLY A 84 4.09 10.33 -4.77
C GLY A 84 4.53 11.77 -5.01
N PHE A 85 4.40 12.62 -3.98
CA PHE A 85 4.95 13.97 -3.97
C PHE A 85 6.14 14.04 -3.01
N SER A 86 7.24 14.63 -3.46
CA SER A 86 8.31 15.04 -2.54
C SER A 86 7.85 16.21 -1.66
N GLU A 87 8.55 16.47 -0.56
CA GLU A 87 8.27 17.67 0.25
C GLU A 87 8.41 18.94 -0.60
N THR A 88 9.35 18.97 -1.54
CA THR A 88 9.52 20.10 -2.46
C THR A 88 8.29 20.29 -3.34
N ASP A 89 7.75 19.22 -3.93
CA ASP A 89 6.53 19.30 -4.75
C ASP A 89 5.34 19.81 -3.93
N VAL A 90 5.19 19.34 -2.69
CA VAL A 90 4.14 19.81 -1.79
C VAL A 90 4.29 21.28 -1.49
N ARG A 91 5.53 21.74 -1.19
CA ARG A 91 5.83 23.15 -0.94
C ARG A 91 5.52 24.05 -2.14
N GLU A 92 5.95 23.64 -3.32
CA GLU A 92 5.69 24.38 -4.55
C GLU A 92 4.20 24.46 -4.86
N MET A 93 3.48 23.35 -4.74
CA MET A 93 2.05 23.28 -4.93
C MET A 93 1.30 24.20 -3.94
N PHE A 94 1.61 24.11 -2.64
CA PHE A 94 0.97 24.94 -1.62
C PHE A 94 1.32 26.42 -1.79
N GLY A 95 2.58 26.72 -2.14
CA GLY A 95 3.05 28.08 -2.44
C GLY A 95 2.32 28.69 -3.64
N TYR A 96 2.02 27.89 -4.67
CA TYR A 96 1.21 28.35 -5.81
C TYR A 96 -0.21 28.73 -5.36
N TYR A 97 -0.91 27.86 -4.60
CA TYR A 97 -2.26 28.18 -4.10
C TYR A 97 -2.26 29.37 -3.15
N GLN A 98 -1.20 29.55 -2.36
CA GLN A 98 -1.05 30.72 -1.48
C GLN A 98 -0.86 32.00 -2.29
N LYS A 99 -0.03 31.98 -3.33
CA LYS A 99 0.20 33.12 -4.23
C LYS A 99 -1.06 33.54 -4.97
N GLU A 100 -1.90 32.58 -5.36
CA GLU A 100 -3.21 32.83 -5.98
C GLU A 100 -4.28 33.25 -4.96
N GLY A 101 -3.95 33.38 -3.68
CA GLY A 101 -4.88 33.80 -2.62
C GLY A 101 -5.90 32.73 -2.22
N MET A 102 -5.73 31.49 -2.67
CA MET A 102 -6.64 30.39 -2.39
C MET A 102 -6.29 29.62 -1.12
N LEU A 103 -5.03 29.69 -0.66
CA LEU A 103 -4.54 29.04 0.55
C LEU A 103 -4.01 30.09 1.53
N LYS A 104 -4.35 29.97 2.81
CA LYS A 104 -3.86 30.84 3.88
C LYS A 104 -3.14 30.04 4.95
N GLY A 105 -2.25 30.71 5.67
CA GLY A 105 -1.53 30.17 6.81
C GLY A 105 -0.09 29.76 6.47
N ASP A 106 0.57 29.15 7.45
CA ASP A 106 1.97 28.74 7.34
C ASP A 106 2.11 27.36 6.68
N ILE A 107 2.83 27.31 5.57
CA ILE A 107 3.07 26.06 4.81
C ILE A 107 3.90 25.06 5.65
N ASP A 108 4.86 25.53 6.44
CA ASP A 108 5.67 24.66 7.29
C ASP A 108 4.82 23.96 8.35
N ALA A 109 3.91 24.71 8.97
CA ALA A 109 2.96 24.13 9.92
C ALA A 109 2.05 23.07 9.27
N MET A 110 1.56 23.34 8.05
CA MET A 110 0.73 22.39 7.29
C MET A 110 1.50 21.11 6.94
N ILE A 111 2.73 21.24 6.47
CA ILE A 111 3.59 20.09 6.14
C ILE A 111 3.89 19.27 7.40
N ASN A 112 4.23 19.91 8.50
CA ASN A 112 4.48 19.22 9.77
C ASN A 112 3.25 18.48 10.30
N GLU A 113 2.05 19.02 10.10
CA GLU A 113 0.78 18.35 10.42
C GLU A 113 0.55 17.11 9.52
N MET A 114 0.86 17.21 8.22
CA MET A 114 0.66 16.13 7.26
C MET A 114 1.69 14.99 7.37
N LYS A 115 2.95 15.28 7.72
CA LYS A 115 4.04 14.30 7.72
C LYS A 115 3.72 12.99 8.43
N PRO A 116 3.22 12.97 9.69
CA PRO A 116 2.92 11.71 10.37
C PRO A 116 1.81 10.90 9.71
N TRP A 117 1.00 11.51 8.86
CA TRP A 117 -0.19 10.93 8.26
C TRP A 117 -0.02 10.50 6.80
N TYR A 118 0.79 11.20 6.01
CA TYR A 118 0.81 11.03 4.55
C TYR A 118 2.18 10.74 3.97
N ASP A 119 3.26 10.99 4.72
CA ASP A 119 4.66 10.88 4.29
C ASP A 119 5.23 9.48 4.51
N ASN A 120 6.54 9.36 4.32
CA ASN A 120 7.41 8.23 4.61
C ASN A 120 7.44 7.10 3.58
N TYR A 121 6.84 7.23 2.41
CA TYR A 121 7.00 6.20 1.38
C TYR A 121 8.39 6.26 0.74
N CYS A 122 9.06 5.11 0.67
CA CYS A 122 10.31 4.88 -0.04
C CYS A 122 10.18 3.60 -0.88
N PHE A 123 10.45 3.71 -2.18
CA PHE A 123 10.19 2.64 -3.15
C PHE A 123 11.47 1.93 -3.62
N ALA A 124 12.65 2.43 -3.28
CA ALA A 124 13.91 1.82 -3.68
C ALA A 124 14.90 1.76 -2.52
N GLU A 125 15.55 0.60 -2.33
CA GLU A 125 16.53 0.40 -1.26
C GLU A 125 17.70 1.39 -1.36
N ALA A 126 18.23 1.60 -2.56
CA ALA A 126 19.34 2.53 -2.79
C ALA A 126 18.98 3.98 -2.41
N SER A 127 17.70 4.32 -2.50
CA SER A 127 17.20 5.65 -2.16
C SER A 127 17.19 5.92 -0.66
N LEU A 128 17.19 4.90 0.19
CA LEU A 128 17.28 5.06 1.66
C LEU A 128 18.47 5.91 2.12
N LYS A 129 19.53 5.99 1.29
CA LYS A 129 20.74 6.79 1.57
C LYS A 129 20.56 8.29 1.35
N THR A 130 19.57 8.71 0.59
CA THR A 130 19.35 10.08 0.13
C THR A 130 18.11 10.74 0.74
N ASP A 131 17.40 10.02 1.62
CA ASP A 131 16.13 10.43 2.25
C ASP A 131 15.05 10.91 1.26
N PRO A 132 14.66 10.10 0.29
CA PRO A 132 13.65 10.46 -0.70
C PRO A 132 12.27 9.98 -0.24
N ARG A 133 11.79 10.50 0.86
CA ARG A 133 10.47 10.15 1.36
C ARG A 133 9.40 10.87 0.56
N MET A 134 8.35 10.14 0.25
CA MET A 134 7.28 10.62 -0.60
C MET A 134 5.96 10.67 0.17
N PHE A 135 5.23 11.77 -0.03
CA PHE A 135 3.86 11.92 0.43
C PHE A 135 2.89 11.14 -0.47
N ASN A 136 1.87 10.57 0.13
CA ASN A 136 0.73 10.03 -0.61
C ASN A 136 -0.02 11.17 -1.33
N CYS A 137 -0.19 11.05 -2.65
CA CYS A 137 -0.79 12.08 -3.49
C CYS A 137 -2.24 12.36 -3.09
N ASP A 138 -3.05 11.32 -2.95
CA ASP A 138 -4.49 11.46 -2.67
C ASP A 138 -4.73 12.15 -1.33
N MET A 139 -3.98 11.74 -0.30
CA MET A 139 -4.10 12.33 1.03
C MET A 139 -3.62 13.78 1.06
N THR A 140 -2.54 14.08 0.34
CA THR A 140 -2.04 15.46 0.22
C THR A 140 -3.05 16.35 -0.48
N LEU A 141 -3.66 15.87 -1.57
CA LEU A 141 -4.69 16.60 -2.31
C LEU A 141 -6.00 16.72 -1.50
N TYR A 142 -6.34 15.69 -0.71
CA TYR A 142 -7.47 15.76 0.24
C TYR A 142 -7.26 16.89 1.25
N TYR A 143 -6.09 16.98 1.86
CA TYR A 143 -5.74 18.03 2.82
C TYR A 143 -5.79 19.42 2.18
N LEU A 144 -5.11 19.58 1.03
CA LEU A 144 -5.07 20.86 0.31
C LEU A 144 -6.49 21.32 -0.07
N ARG A 145 -7.31 20.44 -0.63
CA ARG A 145 -8.71 20.75 -0.99
C ARG A 145 -9.51 21.20 0.23
N HIS A 146 -9.32 20.57 1.38
CA HIS A 146 -10.00 20.97 2.60
C HIS A 146 -9.55 22.36 3.07
N ARG A 147 -8.24 22.62 3.06
CA ARG A 147 -7.67 23.93 3.43
C ARG A 147 -8.17 25.04 2.51
N VAL A 148 -8.21 24.80 1.21
CA VAL A 148 -8.71 25.80 0.22
C VAL A 148 -10.19 26.10 0.42
N ASN A 149 -11.02 25.09 0.69
CA ASN A 149 -12.46 25.26 0.80
C ASN A 149 -12.92 25.81 2.16
N PHE A 150 -12.22 25.51 3.25
CA PHE A 150 -12.69 25.81 4.60
C PHE A 150 -11.73 26.66 5.43
N ASP A 151 -10.58 27.02 4.89
CA ASP A 151 -9.50 27.76 5.58
C ASP A 151 -9.07 27.11 6.92
N ALA A 152 -9.23 25.81 7.04
CA ALA A 152 -8.93 25.01 8.23
C ALA A 152 -8.43 23.61 7.85
N SER A 153 -7.64 22.98 8.72
CA SER A 153 -7.28 21.58 8.58
C SER A 153 -8.48 20.66 8.70
N PRO A 154 -8.50 19.51 8.00
CA PRO A 154 -9.55 18.51 8.20
C PRO A 154 -9.58 18.07 9.69
N LYS A 155 -10.76 17.93 10.25
CA LYS A 155 -10.91 17.37 11.62
C LYS A 155 -10.40 15.96 11.72
N GLU A 156 -10.61 15.17 10.67
CA GLU A 156 -10.05 13.85 10.50
C GLU A 156 -9.02 13.92 9.38
N LEU A 157 -7.76 13.63 9.68
CA LEU A 157 -6.67 13.67 8.70
C LEU A 157 -6.70 12.48 7.74
N ILE A 158 -7.61 11.51 7.94
CA ILE A 158 -7.86 10.42 7.01
C ILE A 158 -9.21 10.64 6.34
N ASP A 159 -9.24 10.56 5.00
CA ASP A 159 -10.50 10.51 4.27
C ASP A 159 -11.32 9.29 4.74
N LYS A 160 -12.62 9.49 4.98
CA LYS A 160 -13.52 8.44 5.49
C LYS A 160 -13.54 7.20 4.59
N ASN A 161 -13.43 7.38 3.29
CA ASN A 161 -13.41 6.28 2.34
C ASN A 161 -12.15 5.41 2.52
N ILE A 162 -11.00 6.02 2.79
CA ILE A 162 -9.75 5.30 3.04
C ILE A 162 -9.76 4.67 4.43
N ARG A 163 -10.29 5.36 5.44
CA ARG A 163 -10.36 4.85 6.82
C ARG A 163 -11.18 3.56 6.94
N THR A 164 -12.20 3.40 6.12
CA THR A 164 -13.08 2.22 6.15
C THR A 164 -12.66 1.14 5.14
N ASP A 165 -11.73 1.45 4.25
CA ASP A 165 -11.25 0.51 3.24
C ASP A 165 -10.14 -0.40 3.76
N TYR A 166 -10.54 -1.38 4.57
CA TYR A 166 -9.66 -2.51 4.92
C TYR A 166 -9.71 -3.63 3.88
N SER A 167 -10.34 -3.38 2.73
CA SER A 167 -10.59 -4.39 1.70
C SER A 167 -9.29 -5.02 1.21
N LYS A 168 -8.24 -4.24 1.06
CA LYS A 168 -6.91 -4.71 0.64
C LYS A 168 -6.32 -5.70 1.66
N LEU A 169 -6.28 -5.35 2.94
CA LEU A 169 -5.81 -6.26 4.00
C LEU A 169 -6.69 -7.50 4.12
N LYS A 170 -8.02 -7.34 4.05
CA LYS A 170 -8.96 -8.46 4.05
C LYS A 170 -8.73 -9.40 2.88
N MET A 171 -8.56 -8.85 1.69
CA MET A 171 -8.25 -9.61 0.48
C MET A 171 -6.95 -10.40 0.68
N LEU A 172 -5.87 -9.73 1.07
CA LEU A 172 -4.56 -10.36 1.25
C LEU A 172 -4.56 -11.41 2.36
N ALA A 173 -5.22 -11.15 3.48
CA ALA A 173 -5.35 -12.11 4.58
C ALA A 173 -6.19 -13.34 4.21
N ARG A 174 -7.12 -13.20 3.27
CA ARG A 174 -8.03 -14.27 2.80
C ARG A 174 -7.54 -15.03 1.58
N LEU A 175 -6.50 -14.54 0.91
CA LEU A 175 -5.90 -15.28 -0.20
C LEU A 175 -5.53 -16.68 0.30
N ASP A 176 -6.24 -17.71 -0.21
CA ASP A 176 -6.00 -19.12 0.10
C ASP A 176 -6.54 -19.66 1.44
N HIS A 177 -7.85 -19.52 1.65
CA HIS A 177 -8.54 -20.10 2.82
C HIS A 177 -8.50 -21.63 2.92
N GLU A 178 -8.10 -22.34 1.87
CA GLU A 178 -8.13 -23.82 1.84
C GLU A 178 -6.87 -24.50 2.42
N ASN A 179 -5.82 -23.72 2.74
CA ASN A 179 -4.57 -24.27 3.24
C ASN A 179 -4.12 -23.66 4.58
N VAL A 180 -3.36 -24.41 5.34
CA VAL A 180 -2.82 -24.16 6.72
C VAL A 180 -2.09 -22.82 6.93
N SER A 181 -1.84 -22.07 5.88
CA SER A 181 -1.07 -20.81 5.91
C SER A 181 -1.85 -19.57 6.40
N GLY A 182 -3.14 -19.68 6.69
CA GLY A 182 -3.93 -18.55 7.19
C GLY A 182 -3.48 -18.03 8.57
N GLU A 183 -3.01 -18.91 9.44
CA GLU A 183 -2.48 -18.54 10.76
C GLU A 183 -1.15 -17.79 10.65
N ASP A 184 -0.30 -18.16 9.71
CA ASP A 184 1.01 -17.50 9.49
C ASP A 184 0.86 -16.06 8.97
N ARG A 185 -0.13 -15.78 8.13
CA ARG A 185 -0.42 -14.44 7.64
C ARG A 185 -0.98 -13.53 8.73
N MET A 186 -1.89 -14.05 9.55
CA MET A 186 -2.40 -13.28 10.68
C MET A 186 -1.31 -12.96 11.68
N SER A 187 -0.46 -13.93 12.01
CA SER A 187 0.72 -13.72 12.85
C SER A 187 1.66 -12.64 12.25
N THR A 188 1.84 -12.63 10.93
CA THR A 188 2.62 -11.58 10.25
C THR A 188 1.97 -10.20 10.40
N ILE A 189 0.64 -10.11 10.20
CA ILE A 189 -0.11 -8.84 10.35
C ILE A 189 -0.05 -8.33 11.80
N GLU A 190 -0.21 -9.23 12.76
CA GLU A 190 -0.11 -8.93 14.20
C GLU A 190 1.30 -8.47 14.58
N GLU A 191 2.34 -9.13 14.06
CA GLU A 191 3.73 -8.75 14.27
C GLU A 191 4.00 -7.33 13.75
N ILE A 192 3.55 -7.03 12.51
CA ILE A 192 3.69 -5.70 11.91
C ILE A 192 2.94 -4.65 12.74
N ALA A 193 1.71 -4.93 13.14
CA ALA A 193 0.92 -3.99 13.93
C ALA A 193 1.55 -3.72 15.31
N ALA A 194 2.12 -4.75 15.96
CA ALA A 194 2.73 -4.64 17.28
C ALA A 194 4.10 -3.95 17.25
N LYS A 195 4.95 -4.27 16.26
CA LYS A 195 6.33 -3.77 16.19
C LYS A 195 6.47 -2.53 15.32
N GLY A 196 5.54 -2.30 14.39
CA GLY A 196 5.61 -1.25 13.38
C GLY A 196 6.58 -1.55 12.23
N GLU A 197 7.35 -2.64 12.31
CA GLU A 197 8.36 -3.03 11.31
C GLU A 197 8.50 -4.55 11.19
N ILE A 198 9.05 -5.01 10.05
CA ILE A 198 9.35 -6.41 9.79
C ILE A 198 10.51 -6.54 8.79
N LEU A 199 11.28 -7.63 8.91
CA LEU A 199 12.33 -7.97 7.94
C LEU A 199 11.76 -8.76 6.76
N VAL A 200 12.14 -8.38 5.55
CA VAL A 200 11.60 -8.94 4.30
C VAL A 200 12.73 -9.22 3.30
N ASN A 201 12.68 -10.40 2.66
CA ASN A 201 13.34 -10.62 1.38
C ASN A 201 12.36 -10.21 0.29
N LEU A 202 12.55 -9.03 -0.29
CA LEU A 202 11.61 -8.50 -1.28
C LEU A 202 11.72 -9.27 -2.60
N HIS A 203 10.61 -9.87 -3.02
CA HIS A 203 10.46 -10.49 -4.33
C HIS A 203 9.74 -9.52 -5.28
N THR A 204 10.35 -9.26 -6.42
CA THR A 204 9.81 -8.33 -7.43
C THR A 204 8.81 -8.98 -8.38
N SER A 205 8.80 -10.30 -8.45
CA SER A 205 7.80 -11.13 -9.13
C SER A 205 7.78 -12.54 -8.56
N PHE A 206 6.64 -13.18 -8.56
CA PHE A 206 6.47 -14.58 -8.19
C PHE A 206 5.14 -15.13 -8.72
N PRO A 207 5.05 -16.44 -9.03
CA PRO A 207 3.82 -17.04 -9.51
C PRO A 207 2.76 -17.15 -8.41
N ALA A 208 1.48 -17.24 -8.81
CA ALA A 208 0.34 -17.29 -7.90
C ALA A 208 0.41 -18.47 -6.89
N GLU A 209 0.99 -19.59 -7.29
CA GLU A 209 1.15 -20.76 -6.41
C GLU A 209 2.04 -20.47 -5.19
N LYS A 210 2.96 -19.53 -5.32
CA LYS A 210 3.91 -19.15 -4.26
C LYS A 210 3.43 -17.99 -3.39
N ILE A 211 2.22 -17.50 -3.61
CA ILE A 211 1.65 -16.38 -2.83
C ILE A 211 1.54 -16.71 -1.32
N VAL A 212 1.53 -18.00 -0.98
CA VAL A 212 1.46 -18.50 0.39
C VAL A 212 2.79 -18.44 1.12
N GLU A 213 3.91 -18.33 0.42
CA GLU A 213 5.23 -18.19 1.03
C GLU A 213 5.31 -16.85 1.79
N THR A 214 5.86 -16.87 3.00
CA THR A 214 5.88 -15.72 3.92
C THR A 214 6.49 -14.47 3.31
N ASP A 215 7.63 -14.58 2.61
CA ASP A 215 8.28 -13.42 2.00
C ASP A 215 7.50 -12.87 0.80
N ASN A 216 6.77 -13.74 0.07
CA ASN A 216 5.89 -13.30 -1.01
C ASN A 216 4.68 -12.53 -0.47
N PHE A 217 4.09 -13.00 0.63
CA PHE A 217 3.01 -12.27 1.30
C PHE A 217 3.48 -10.92 1.83
N ARG A 218 4.66 -10.85 2.47
CA ARG A 218 5.28 -9.60 2.93
C ARG A 218 5.59 -8.66 1.77
N SER A 219 6.05 -9.20 0.62
CA SER A 219 6.25 -8.43 -0.61
C SER A 219 4.95 -7.84 -1.14
N LEU A 220 3.84 -8.59 -1.10
CA LEU A 220 2.52 -8.05 -1.45
C LEU A 220 2.11 -6.88 -0.56
N LEU A 221 2.32 -6.97 0.75
CA LEU A 221 2.01 -5.85 1.64
C LEU A 221 2.75 -4.56 1.23
N TYR A 222 3.99 -4.68 0.77
CA TYR A 222 4.74 -3.56 0.22
C TYR A 222 4.11 -3.03 -1.08
N TYR A 223 3.83 -3.88 -2.07
CA TYR A 223 3.25 -3.45 -3.36
C TYR A 223 1.85 -2.85 -3.20
N TYR A 224 1.10 -3.28 -2.22
CA TYR A 224 -0.20 -2.67 -1.87
C TYR A 224 -0.08 -1.39 -1.04
N GLY A 225 1.14 -0.90 -0.79
CA GLY A 225 1.39 0.34 -0.04
C GLY A 225 1.12 0.24 1.46
N LEU A 226 1.01 -0.99 1.98
CA LEU A 226 0.79 -1.27 3.40
C LEU A 226 2.10 -1.32 4.20
N LEU A 227 3.23 -1.46 3.50
CA LEU A 227 4.58 -1.35 4.03
C LEU A 227 5.41 -0.44 3.13
N THR A 228 6.48 0.10 3.68
CA THR A 228 7.49 0.89 2.97
C THR A 228 8.88 0.48 3.39
N MET A 229 9.89 0.74 2.56
CA MET A 229 11.29 0.53 2.93
C MET A 229 11.73 1.59 3.92
N CYS A 230 12.32 1.18 5.06
CA CYS A 230 12.81 2.11 6.08
C CYS A 230 14.25 1.82 6.53
N GLY A 231 14.85 0.73 6.09
CA GLY A 231 16.23 0.39 6.40
C GLY A 231 16.66 -0.93 5.80
N THR A 232 17.87 -1.34 6.15
CA THR A 232 18.43 -2.65 5.78
C THR A 232 19.07 -3.31 6.99
N ARG A 233 19.02 -4.65 7.03
CA ARG A 233 19.70 -5.46 8.04
C ARG A 233 20.32 -6.69 7.40
N GLY A 234 21.63 -6.63 7.17
CA GLY A 234 22.33 -7.61 6.34
C GLY A 234 21.87 -7.50 4.89
N ASP A 235 21.41 -8.59 4.33
CA ASP A 235 20.86 -8.72 2.97
C ASP A 235 19.34 -8.53 2.88
N ARG A 236 18.69 -8.26 4.01
CA ARG A 236 17.24 -8.08 4.09
C ARG A 236 16.84 -6.62 4.26
N ILE A 237 15.69 -6.29 3.71
CA ILE A 237 15.09 -4.96 3.84
C ILE A 237 14.27 -4.91 5.14
N VAL A 238 14.47 -3.85 5.93
CA VAL A 238 13.56 -3.49 7.02
C VAL A 238 12.40 -2.73 6.40
N MET A 239 11.21 -3.29 6.47
CA MET A 239 9.99 -2.63 6.05
C MET A 239 9.17 -2.21 7.26
N CYS A 240 8.57 -1.02 7.20
CA CYS A 240 7.76 -0.48 8.28
C CYS A 240 6.41 0.04 7.79
N ILE A 241 5.50 0.25 8.72
CA ILE A 241 4.26 0.97 8.44
C ILE A 241 4.63 2.42 8.10
N PRO A 242 4.26 2.93 6.89
CA PRO A 242 4.73 4.23 6.43
C PRO A 242 4.23 5.39 7.29
N ASN A 243 2.95 5.36 7.70
CA ASN A 243 2.31 6.49 8.35
C ASN A 243 1.06 6.09 9.14
N ASN A 244 0.44 7.06 9.79
CA ASN A 244 -0.74 6.84 10.61
C ASN A 244 -1.96 6.41 9.80
N CYS A 245 -2.11 6.82 8.52
CA CYS A 245 -3.21 6.36 7.67
C CYS A 245 -3.17 4.83 7.49
N VAL A 246 -1.99 4.28 7.21
CA VAL A 246 -1.82 2.84 7.05
C VAL A 246 -1.90 2.12 8.40
N ARG A 247 -1.38 2.74 9.47
CA ARG A 247 -1.49 2.19 10.84
C ARG A 247 -2.95 1.99 11.26
N GLU A 248 -3.80 2.96 10.98
CA GLU A 248 -5.25 2.87 11.24
C GLU A 248 -5.90 1.71 10.46
N GLN A 249 -5.42 1.43 9.24
CA GLN A 249 -5.92 0.28 8.47
C GLN A 249 -5.56 -1.05 9.14
N TYR A 250 -4.32 -1.23 9.63
CA TYR A 250 -3.94 -2.43 10.37
C TYR A 250 -4.78 -2.62 11.63
N PHE A 251 -4.92 -1.59 12.45
CA PHE A 251 -5.71 -1.69 13.69
C PHE A 251 -7.20 -1.89 13.42
N GLY A 252 -7.74 -1.22 12.42
CA GLY A 252 -9.13 -1.40 12.01
C GLY A 252 -9.42 -2.82 11.55
N PHE A 253 -8.53 -3.39 10.74
CA PHE A 253 -8.62 -4.78 10.28
C PHE A 253 -8.55 -5.76 11.45
N LEU A 254 -7.57 -5.64 12.34
CA LEU A 254 -7.40 -6.53 13.50
C LEU A 254 -8.60 -6.44 14.44
N ARG A 255 -9.10 -5.23 14.71
CA ARG A 255 -10.31 -5.03 15.53
C ARG A 255 -11.50 -5.80 14.96
N GLU A 256 -11.76 -5.65 13.64
CA GLU A 256 -12.85 -6.36 12.98
C GLU A 256 -12.64 -7.88 13.01
N TYR A 257 -11.44 -8.35 12.76
CA TYR A 257 -11.08 -9.77 12.78
C TYR A 257 -11.36 -10.41 14.13
N TYR A 258 -10.92 -9.81 15.25
CA TYR A 258 -11.15 -10.32 16.58
C TYR A 258 -12.62 -10.21 17.02
N GLN A 259 -13.31 -9.13 16.66
CA GLN A 259 -14.74 -8.99 16.92
C GLN A 259 -15.57 -10.08 16.24
N GLN A 260 -15.25 -10.45 15.00
CA GLN A 260 -15.95 -11.53 14.28
C GLN A 260 -15.73 -12.90 14.92
N ARG A 261 -14.59 -13.14 15.55
CA ARG A 261 -14.28 -14.38 16.27
C ARG A 261 -14.85 -14.43 17.69
N LYS A 262 -15.49 -13.36 18.16
CA LYS A 262 -16.01 -13.22 19.53
C LYS A 262 -14.93 -13.34 20.62
N GLU A 263 -13.67 -13.16 20.25
CA GLU A 263 -12.53 -13.25 21.17
C GLU A 263 -12.39 -11.96 21.99
N VAL A 264 -12.85 -10.83 21.44
CA VAL A 264 -12.87 -9.53 22.12
C VAL A 264 -14.20 -8.86 21.84
N PHE A 265 -15.10 -8.84 22.81
CA PHE A 265 -16.35 -8.10 22.73
C PHE A 265 -16.33 -6.97 23.77
N LEU A 266 -15.85 -5.81 23.35
CA LEU A 266 -15.90 -4.59 24.16
C LEU A 266 -16.80 -3.56 23.46
N PRO A 267 -18.14 -3.61 23.69
CA PRO A 267 -19.09 -2.69 23.05
C PRO A 267 -18.80 -1.22 23.38
N HIS A 268 -18.12 -0.97 24.50
CA HIS A 268 -17.78 0.37 25.01
C HIS A 268 -16.28 0.64 25.01
N LEU A 269 -15.48 -0.07 24.17
CA LEU A 269 -14.02 0.11 24.14
C LEU A 269 -13.59 1.56 23.94
N LYS A 270 -14.30 2.29 23.07
CA LYS A 270 -13.99 3.71 22.84
C LYS A 270 -14.28 4.54 24.07
N ASP A 271 -15.41 4.32 24.72
CA ASP A 271 -15.77 5.06 25.93
C ASP A 271 -14.77 4.78 27.06
N LEU A 272 -14.36 3.51 27.21
CA LEU A 272 -13.36 3.11 28.21
C LEU A 272 -11.97 3.72 27.93
N ILE A 273 -11.59 3.85 26.63
CA ILE A 273 -10.35 4.52 26.25
C ILE A 273 -10.45 6.02 26.55
N ASP A 274 -11.57 6.65 26.22
CA ASP A 274 -11.82 8.07 26.49
C ASP A 274 -11.82 8.34 28.01
N ASP A 275 -12.49 7.50 28.83
CA ASP A 275 -12.48 7.57 30.29
C ASP A 275 -11.05 7.42 30.86
N MET A 276 -10.25 6.52 30.29
CA MET A 276 -8.84 6.40 30.67
C MET A 276 -8.04 7.64 30.29
N ALA A 277 -8.23 8.16 29.08
CA ALA A 277 -7.43 9.26 28.55
C ALA A 277 -7.78 10.61 29.21
N PHE A 278 -9.06 10.88 29.48
CA PHE A 278 -9.53 12.17 30.00
C PHE A 278 -9.76 12.16 31.51
N ASP A 279 -10.17 11.02 32.09
CA ASP A 279 -10.55 10.92 33.50
C ASP A 279 -9.59 10.05 34.33
N GLY A 280 -8.57 9.43 33.69
CA GLY A 280 -7.58 8.56 34.35
C GLY A 280 -8.16 7.21 34.82
N GLN A 281 -9.35 6.82 34.36
CA GLN A 281 -10.03 5.59 34.73
C GLN A 281 -9.55 4.40 33.88
N TRP A 282 -8.36 3.92 34.15
CA TRP A 282 -7.73 2.85 33.36
C TRP A 282 -8.22 1.42 33.70
N ARG A 283 -8.70 1.18 34.95
CA ARG A 283 -9.09 -0.16 35.40
C ARG A 283 -10.18 -0.81 34.58
N PRO A 284 -11.32 -0.15 34.25
CA PRO A 284 -12.38 -0.78 33.47
C PRO A 284 -11.94 -1.22 32.06
N LEU A 285 -10.83 -0.66 31.54
CA LEU A 285 -10.29 -1.03 30.25
C LEU A 285 -9.48 -2.34 30.32
N PHE A 286 -8.86 -2.65 31.47
CA PHE A 286 -7.92 -3.77 31.61
C PHE A 286 -8.41 -4.89 32.55
N GLU A 287 -9.51 -4.70 33.27
CA GLU A 287 -10.21 -5.70 34.08
C GLU A 287 -11.44 -6.28 33.35
#